data_41af4d6845d4b8558b31f8fa8871f4b7
#
_entry.id   41af4d6845d4b8558b31f8fa8871f4b7
#
_cell.length_a   1.000
_cell.length_b   1.000
_cell.length_c   1.000
_cell.angle_alpha   90.00
_cell.angle_beta   90.00
_cell.angle_gamma   90.00
#
_symmetry.space_group_name_H-M   'P 1'
#
loop_
_entity.id
_entity.type
_entity.pdbx_description
1 polymer ?
#
loop_
_entity_poly.entity_id
_entity_poly.type
_entity_poly.pdbx_seq_one_letter_code
_entity_poly.pdbx_strand_id
1 'polypeptide(L)'
;MTEKQISAELQPISIKEGEIEKLTEEDVVNSIHFVRLETTEDCLIDKIEQIQRHKGCTYILDAKENLFVFDEYGKFVRKIGQKGPGPEGYTGAHMFYIHPKKQYIAMISLATRKVVRYDLEGNYLDRLSLELKSRSLFSGNCYLMDKNTLLLECSNGQKFAPYQYLCVDEKALTEKNAIFTWPALGEKNESFPYPKNNNAGKEHYIISYCNDTIYKYENGTISPRFILESGLKHPTSEVVKEYAPYRFIDEAQKKLNQNGYSMGLGRVFSTDNHLCLEYFGLGYCDYIFWNRHKKEGYLYRLLESNNPLLHIYNELRCADEKFLVRWLPIEMFFVAEKEIRATNHPGVPELYKNLKEEDNPVLVLYDYDKLLSRFK
;
A
#
# COMPACT_ATOMS: atom_id res chain seq x y z
N MET A 1 33.53 -4.89 -25.73
CA MET A 1 32.77 -3.65 -25.47
C MET A 1 32.40 -3.68 -24.00
N THR A 2 33.05 -2.84 -23.21
CA THR A 2 32.91 -2.79 -21.73
C THR A 2 31.57 -2.18 -21.38
N GLU A 3 30.72 -2.96 -20.70
CA GLU A 3 29.51 -2.51 -20.06
C GLU A 3 29.87 -1.45 -19.02
N LYS A 4 29.51 -0.21 -19.29
CA LYS A 4 29.39 0.81 -18.25
C LYS A 4 28.18 0.47 -17.41
N GLN A 5 28.39 -0.29 -16.32
CA GLN A 5 27.47 -0.27 -15.18
C GLN A 5 27.47 1.16 -14.64
N ILE A 6 26.43 1.91 -14.99
CA ILE A 6 26.09 3.13 -14.29
C ILE A 6 25.52 2.63 -12.94
N SER A 7 26.37 2.50 -11.93
CA SER A 7 25.92 2.38 -10.56
C SER A 7 25.21 3.70 -10.23
N ALA A 8 23.90 3.70 -10.30
CA ALA A 8 23.12 4.81 -9.76
C ALA A 8 23.54 4.96 -8.30
N GLU A 9 24.09 6.12 -7.95
CA GLU A 9 24.57 6.40 -6.61
C GLU A 9 23.42 6.23 -5.63
N LEU A 10 23.62 5.39 -4.61
CA LEU A 10 22.64 5.15 -3.55
C LEU A 10 22.42 6.44 -2.77
N GLN A 11 21.22 6.98 -2.82
CA GLN A 11 20.89 8.27 -2.21
C GLN A 11 20.40 8.07 -0.78
N PRO A 12 21.07 8.66 0.23
CA PRO A 12 20.59 8.62 1.60
C PRO A 12 19.36 9.53 1.79
N ILE A 13 18.43 9.06 2.63
CA ILE A 13 17.32 9.83 3.19
C ILE A 13 17.53 9.83 4.70
N SER A 14 18.06 10.92 5.25
CA SER A 14 18.26 11.02 6.69
C SER A 14 16.95 11.30 7.41
N ILE A 15 16.73 10.54 8.49
CA ILE A 15 15.60 10.72 9.41
C ILE A 15 16.10 10.85 10.85
N LYS A 16 17.38 11.18 11.02
CA LYS A 16 17.97 11.41 12.34
C LYS A 16 17.35 12.64 12.99
N GLU A 17 17.20 12.56 14.29
CA GLU A 17 16.65 13.68 15.06
C GLU A 17 17.50 14.95 14.89
N GLY A 18 16.83 16.06 14.58
CA GLY A 18 17.50 17.35 14.27
C GLY A 18 17.88 17.53 12.80
N GLU A 19 17.86 16.48 11.98
CA GLU A 19 18.17 16.54 10.53
C GLU A 19 16.91 16.53 9.65
N ILE A 20 15.75 16.23 10.24
CA ILE A 20 14.46 16.16 9.53
C ILE A 20 13.41 17.04 10.22
N GLU A 21 12.67 17.81 9.45
CA GLU A 21 11.55 18.59 9.95
C GLU A 21 10.33 17.70 10.26
N LYS A 22 9.58 18.08 11.31
CA LYS A 22 8.42 17.31 11.76
C LYS A 22 7.12 17.96 11.32
N LEU A 23 6.23 17.16 10.75
CA LEU A 23 4.84 17.53 10.52
C LEU A 23 4.09 17.53 11.84
N THR A 24 3.17 18.46 11.99
CA THR A 24 2.27 18.57 13.12
C THR A 24 0.95 17.84 12.86
N GLU A 25 0.16 17.62 13.90
CA GLU A 25 -1.21 17.13 13.75
C GLU A 25 -2.06 18.07 12.90
N GLU A 26 -1.84 19.38 13.04
CA GLU A 26 -2.52 20.41 12.25
C GLU A 26 -2.20 20.29 10.75
N ASP A 27 -0.94 20.06 10.37
CA ASP A 27 -0.54 19.81 8.97
C ASP A 27 -1.31 18.61 8.40
N VAL A 28 -1.41 17.53 9.19
CA VAL A 28 -2.15 16.33 8.80
C VAL A 28 -3.64 16.62 8.65
N VAL A 29 -4.27 17.23 9.65
CA VAL A 29 -5.69 17.56 9.62
C VAL A 29 -6.03 18.46 8.43
N ASN A 30 -5.25 19.52 8.20
CA ASN A 30 -5.49 20.47 7.11
C ASN A 30 -5.35 19.84 5.72
N SER A 31 -4.65 18.73 5.60
CA SER A 31 -4.50 18.00 4.34
C SER A 31 -5.69 17.10 3.98
N ILE A 32 -6.61 16.85 4.92
CA ILE A 32 -7.67 15.86 4.77
C ILE A 32 -8.77 16.34 3.80
N HIS A 33 -9.25 15.40 3.00
CA HIS A 33 -10.51 15.46 2.27
C HIS A 33 -11.32 14.21 2.58
N PHE A 34 -12.56 14.38 2.99
CA PHE A 34 -13.49 13.28 3.20
C PHE A 34 -14.27 13.00 1.92
N VAL A 35 -14.37 11.72 1.54
CA VAL A 35 -15.25 11.27 0.46
C VAL A 35 -16.16 10.18 1.03
N ARG A 36 -17.43 10.52 1.24
CA ARG A 36 -18.46 9.55 1.62
C ARG A 36 -18.81 8.71 0.40
N LEU A 37 -18.70 7.41 0.53
CA LEU A 37 -19.12 6.50 -0.52
C LEU A 37 -20.64 6.35 -0.48
N GLU A 38 -21.27 6.46 -1.64
CA GLU A 38 -22.72 6.28 -1.77
C GLU A 38 -23.11 4.90 -1.25
N THR A 39 -24.21 4.86 -0.48
CA THR A 39 -24.72 3.64 0.14
C THR A 39 -26.11 3.35 -0.42
N THR A 40 -26.19 2.28 -1.20
CA THR A 40 -27.44 1.71 -1.72
C THR A 40 -27.32 0.20 -1.74
N GLU A 41 -28.41 -0.53 -1.95
CA GLU A 41 -28.39 -1.98 -2.09
C GLU A 41 -27.45 -2.46 -3.21
N ASP A 42 -27.27 -1.65 -4.26
CA ASP A 42 -26.41 -1.96 -5.41
C ASP A 42 -24.92 -1.80 -5.11
N CYS A 43 -24.53 -0.98 -4.14
CA CYS A 43 -23.14 -0.63 -3.86
C CYS A 43 -22.75 -0.74 -2.38
N LEU A 44 -23.49 -1.54 -1.60
CA LEU A 44 -23.11 -1.82 -0.23
C LEU A 44 -21.82 -2.62 -0.19
N ILE A 45 -20.79 -2.02 0.41
CA ILE A 45 -19.44 -2.62 0.54
C ILE A 45 -19.44 -3.47 1.83
N ASP A 46 -18.93 -4.69 1.71
CA ASP A 46 -18.57 -5.50 2.87
C ASP A 46 -17.23 -5.02 3.45
N LYS A 47 -16.31 -5.89 3.77
CA LYS A 47 -14.95 -5.52 4.17
C LYS A 47 -14.10 -5.18 2.94
N ILE A 48 -13.44 -4.02 2.97
CA ILE A 48 -12.53 -3.63 1.89
C ILE A 48 -11.25 -4.47 1.93
N GLU A 49 -10.95 -5.15 0.83
CA GLU A 49 -9.72 -5.93 0.68
C GLU A 49 -8.66 -5.17 -0.13
N GLN A 50 -9.05 -4.50 -1.22
CA GLN A 50 -8.11 -3.73 -2.04
C GLN A 50 -8.76 -2.44 -2.56
N ILE A 51 -7.97 -1.37 -2.61
CA ILE A 51 -8.35 -0.10 -3.23
C ILE A 51 -7.28 0.28 -4.26
N GLN A 52 -7.71 0.75 -5.42
CA GLN A 52 -6.87 1.45 -6.39
C GLN A 52 -7.59 2.70 -6.91
N ARG A 53 -6.82 3.72 -7.29
CA ARG A 53 -7.37 4.92 -7.93
C ARG A 53 -6.83 5.05 -9.35
N HIS A 54 -7.73 5.45 -10.24
CA HIS A 54 -7.38 5.71 -11.64
C HIS A 54 -8.31 6.74 -12.24
N LYS A 55 -7.76 7.81 -12.83
CA LYS A 55 -8.51 8.89 -13.49
C LYS A 55 -9.63 9.50 -12.62
N GLY A 56 -9.34 9.77 -11.36
CA GLY A 56 -10.31 10.32 -10.41
C GLY A 56 -11.25 9.28 -9.79
N CYS A 57 -11.47 8.14 -10.42
CA CYS A 57 -12.30 7.07 -9.87
C CYS A 57 -11.56 6.24 -8.82
N THR A 58 -12.31 5.75 -7.84
CA THR A 58 -11.84 4.80 -6.83
C THR A 58 -12.46 3.43 -7.11
N TYR A 59 -11.61 2.42 -7.22
CA TYR A 59 -11.96 1.02 -7.45
C TYR A 59 -11.76 0.26 -6.15
N ILE A 60 -12.80 -0.42 -5.66
CA ILE A 60 -12.81 -1.09 -4.36
C ILE A 60 -13.22 -2.54 -4.56
N LEU A 61 -12.30 -3.45 -4.23
CA LEU A 61 -12.61 -4.88 -4.13
C LEU A 61 -12.98 -5.18 -2.68
N ASP A 62 -14.16 -5.75 -2.47
CA ASP A 62 -14.63 -6.17 -1.15
C ASP A 62 -14.39 -7.66 -0.87
N ALA A 63 -14.59 -8.07 0.38
CA ALA A 63 -14.43 -9.48 0.80
C ALA A 63 -15.45 -10.42 0.17
N LYS A 64 -16.56 -9.91 -0.36
CA LYS A 64 -17.52 -10.68 -1.17
C LYS A 64 -17.11 -10.76 -2.64
N GLU A 65 -15.92 -10.30 -2.98
CA GLU A 65 -15.36 -10.30 -4.34
C GLU A 65 -16.09 -9.38 -5.32
N ASN A 66 -16.81 -8.37 -4.85
CA ASN A 66 -17.37 -7.35 -5.74
C ASN A 66 -16.31 -6.27 -6.00
N LEU A 67 -16.15 -5.87 -7.26
CA LEU A 67 -15.33 -4.72 -7.62
C LEU A 67 -16.23 -3.54 -7.97
N PHE A 68 -16.32 -2.60 -7.02
CA PHE A 68 -17.10 -1.36 -7.15
C PHE A 68 -16.25 -0.24 -7.73
N VAL A 69 -16.88 0.65 -8.48
CA VAL A 69 -16.29 1.89 -8.97
C VAL A 69 -17.10 3.06 -8.47
N PHE A 70 -16.40 4.00 -7.81
CA PHE A 70 -16.96 5.27 -7.35
C PHE A 70 -16.22 6.42 -8.05
N ASP A 71 -16.91 7.51 -8.32
CA ASP A 71 -16.29 8.72 -8.84
C ASP A 71 -15.50 9.49 -7.76
N GLU A 72 -14.94 10.62 -8.12
CA GLU A 72 -14.15 11.47 -7.21
C GLU A 72 -14.96 12.06 -6.04
N TYR A 73 -16.28 12.09 -6.15
CA TYR A 73 -17.22 12.58 -5.13
C TYR A 73 -17.79 11.44 -4.27
N GLY A 74 -17.43 10.19 -4.56
CA GLY A 74 -17.92 9.00 -3.87
C GLY A 74 -19.25 8.48 -4.37
N LYS A 75 -19.76 8.99 -5.52
CA LYS A 75 -20.94 8.44 -6.16
C LYS A 75 -20.65 7.10 -6.81
N PHE A 76 -21.54 6.15 -6.63
CA PHE A 76 -21.45 4.86 -7.28
C PHE A 76 -21.62 5.00 -8.80
N VAL A 77 -20.65 4.44 -9.52
CA VAL A 77 -20.65 4.45 -10.99
C VAL A 77 -21.13 3.12 -11.53
N ARG A 78 -20.50 2.02 -11.07
CA ARG A 78 -20.81 0.66 -11.55
C ARG A 78 -20.09 -0.41 -10.73
N LYS A 79 -20.47 -1.67 -10.99
CA LYS A 79 -19.64 -2.84 -10.68
C LYS A 79 -18.86 -3.26 -11.93
N ILE A 80 -17.68 -3.84 -11.73
CA ILE A 80 -16.86 -4.41 -12.79
C ILE A 80 -17.07 -5.90 -12.84
N GLY A 81 -17.51 -6.39 -14.00
CA GLY A 81 -17.73 -7.79 -14.24
C GLY A 81 -18.88 -8.39 -13.42
N GLN A 82 -19.01 -9.70 -13.49
CA GLN A 82 -20.04 -10.44 -12.79
C GLN A 82 -19.42 -11.62 -12.03
N LYS A 83 -19.72 -11.72 -10.74
CA LYS A 83 -19.36 -12.91 -9.95
C LYS A 83 -20.16 -14.12 -10.39
N GLY A 84 -19.49 -15.20 -10.65
CA GLY A 84 -20.13 -16.47 -11.01
C GLY A 84 -19.30 -17.34 -11.97
N PRO A 85 -19.71 -18.59 -12.18
CA PRO A 85 -18.98 -19.56 -13.01
C PRO A 85 -19.18 -19.35 -14.52
N GLY A 86 -20.01 -18.41 -14.94
CA GLY A 86 -20.30 -18.11 -16.34
C GLY A 86 -19.06 -17.77 -17.16
N PRO A 87 -19.15 -17.79 -18.51
CA PRO A 87 -17.99 -17.58 -19.38
C PRO A 87 -17.35 -16.21 -19.22
N GLU A 88 -18.13 -15.19 -18.89
CA GLU A 88 -17.69 -13.81 -18.68
C GLU A 88 -17.53 -13.44 -17.19
N GLY A 89 -17.88 -14.37 -16.28
CA GLY A 89 -17.82 -14.14 -14.85
C GLY A 89 -16.45 -14.47 -14.23
N TYR A 90 -16.26 -14.12 -12.99
CA TYR A 90 -15.09 -14.53 -12.20
C TYR A 90 -15.54 -15.21 -10.90
N THR A 91 -14.66 -16.06 -10.37
CA THR A 91 -14.84 -16.70 -9.06
C THR A 91 -13.54 -16.65 -8.30
N GLY A 92 -13.60 -16.39 -6.99
CA GLY A 92 -12.42 -16.34 -6.15
C GLY A 92 -11.47 -15.18 -6.52
N ALA A 93 -12.00 -14.01 -6.82
CA ALA A 93 -11.16 -12.82 -7.06
C ALA A 93 -10.54 -12.34 -5.76
N HIS A 94 -9.22 -12.49 -5.63
CA HIS A 94 -8.46 -12.13 -4.44
C HIS A 94 -7.73 -10.80 -4.59
N MET A 95 -7.52 -10.36 -5.82
CA MET A 95 -6.84 -9.13 -6.15
C MET A 95 -7.19 -8.67 -7.57
N PHE A 96 -6.94 -7.40 -7.84
CA PHE A 96 -7.06 -6.84 -9.18
C PHE A 96 -5.94 -5.84 -9.46
N TYR A 97 -5.72 -5.55 -10.73
CA TYR A 97 -4.92 -4.40 -11.17
C TYR A 97 -5.58 -3.70 -12.34
N ILE A 98 -5.28 -2.40 -12.45
CA ILE A 98 -5.70 -1.58 -13.58
C ILE A 98 -4.49 -1.39 -14.49
N HIS A 99 -4.64 -1.71 -15.77
CA HIS A 99 -3.61 -1.44 -16.76
C HIS A 99 -3.79 -0.05 -17.39
N PRO A 100 -3.03 0.98 -16.95
CA PRO A 100 -3.35 2.37 -17.25
C PRO A 100 -3.23 2.71 -18.74
N LYS A 101 -2.30 2.04 -19.47
CA LYS A 101 -2.09 2.27 -20.90
C LYS A 101 -3.08 1.49 -21.78
N LYS A 102 -3.39 0.25 -21.42
CA LYS A 102 -4.31 -0.61 -22.21
C LYS A 102 -5.77 -0.42 -21.79
N GLN A 103 -6.02 0.37 -20.74
CA GLN A 103 -7.35 0.73 -20.26
C GLN A 103 -8.24 -0.48 -19.95
N TYR A 104 -7.71 -1.44 -19.18
CA TYR A 104 -8.49 -2.58 -18.70
C TYR A 104 -8.20 -2.89 -17.22
N ILE A 105 -9.08 -3.62 -16.62
CA ILE A 105 -9.03 -4.15 -15.28
C ILE A 105 -8.87 -5.66 -15.36
N ALA A 106 -7.92 -6.21 -14.61
CA ALA A 106 -7.71 -7.64 -14.52
C ALA A 106 -8.04 -8.13 -13.11
N MET A 107 -9.03 -9.00 -13.00
CA MET A 107 -9.43 -9.69 -11.77
C MET A 107 -8.66 -11.01 -11.68
N ILE A 108 -7.91 -11.21 -10.61
CA ILE A 108 -7.05 -12.40 -10.44
C ILE A 108 -7.66 -13.35 -9.40
N SER A 109 -7.91 -14.57 -9.81
CA SER A 109 -8.23 -15.68 -8.93
C SER A 109 -7.05 -16.63 -8.79
N LEU A 110 -6.47 -16.67 -7.61
CA LEU A 110 -5.37 -17.58 -7.30
C LEU A 110 -5.85 -19.01 -7.11
N ALA A 111 -7.05 -19.19 -6.58
CA ALA A 111 -7.65 -20.51 -6.37
C ALA A 111 -7.92 -21.24 -7.69
N THR A 112 -8.45 -20.53 -8.68
CA THR A 112 -8.74 -21.08 -10.01
C THR A 112 -7.60 -20.90 -11.00
N ARG A 113 -6.57 -20.14 -10.64
CA ARG A 113 -5.47 -19.73 -11.51
C ARG A 113 -5.95 -19.10 -12.82
N LYS A 114 -6.91 -18.17 -12.69
CA LYS A 114 -7.48 -17.44 -13.82
C LYS A 114 -7.33 -15.93 -13.61
N VAL A 115 -7.17 -15.25 -14.72
CA VAL A 115 -7.27 -13.80 -14.82
C VAL A 115 -8.40 -13.50 -15.78
N VAL A 116 -9.38 -12.73 -15.32
CA VAL A 116 -10.50 -12.27 -16.16
C VAL A 116 -10.32 -10.77 -16.36
N ARG A 117 -10.33 -10.34 -17.62
CA ARG A 117 -10.14 -8.93 -17.95
C ARG A 117 -11.43 -8.29 -18.43
N TYR A 118 -11.63 -7.06 -17.98
CA TYR A 118 -12.76 -6.20 -18.35
C TYR A 118 -12.23 -4.84 -18.80
N ASP A 119 -12.92 -4.15 -19.69
CA ASP A 119 -12.65 -2.74 -19.91
C ASP A 119 -13.02 -1.89 -18.68
N LEU A 120 -12.76 -0.59 -18.71
CA LEU A 120 -13.08 0.32 -17.60
C LEU A 120 -14.61 0.53 -17.43
N GLU A 121 -15.37 0.19 -18.42
CA GLU A 121 -16.85 0.21 -18.44
C GLU A 121 -17.45 -1.07 -17.85
N GLY A 122 -16.61 -2.11 -17.60
CA GLY A 122 -17.03 -3.40 -17.02
C GLY A 122 -17.42 -4.45 -18.05
N ASN A 123 -17.22 -4.20 -19.33
CA ASN A 123 -17.47 -5.17 -20.37
C ASN A 123 -16.36 -6.23 -20.40
N TYR A 124 -16.75 -7.48 -20.55
CA TYR A 124 -15.81 -8.60 -20.64
C TYR A 124 -14.90 -8.49 -21.87
N LEU A 125 -13.62 -8.72 -21.67
CA LEU A 125 -12.63 -8.76 -22.74
C LEU A 125 -12.15 -10.20 -23.01
N ASP A 126 -11.59 -10.85 -21.99
CA ASP A 126 -11.10 -12.22 -22.10
C ASP A 126 -10.85 -12.86 -20.72
N ARG A 127 -10.56 -14.16 -20.77
CA ARG A 127 -10.16 -14.97 -19.61
C ARG A 127 -8.91 -15.77 -19.95
N LEU A 128 -7.87 -15.59 -19.16
CA LEU A 128 -6.57 -16.20 -19.36
C LEU A 128 -6.20 -17.12 -18.19
N SER A 129 -5.32 -18.07 -18.46
CA SER A 129 -4.72 -18.91 -17.42
C SER A 129 -3.53 -18.19 -16.81
N LEU A 130 -3.42 -18.25 -15.47
CA LEU A 130 -2.26 -17.78 -14.72
C LEU A 130 -1.34 -18.97 -14.44
N GLU A 131 -0.19 -19.01 -15.09
CA GLU A 131 0.75 -20.13 -15.00
C GLU A 131 1.88 -19.80 -14.00
N LEU A 132 1.68 -20.24 -12.77
CA LEU A 132 2.68 -20.12 -11.71
C LEU A 132 3.29 -21.50 -11.44
N LYS A 133 4.61 -21.57 -11.44
CA LYS A 133 5.38 -22.78 -11.11
C LYS A 133 5.40 -23.02 -9.60
N SER A 134 5.50 -21.94 -8.83
CA SER A 134 5.53 -22.01 -7.38
C SER A 134 4.12 -22.17 -6.78
N ARG A 135 4.07 -22.86 -5.64
CA ARG A 135 2.85 -22.96 -4.80
C ARG A 135 2.85 -21.89 -3.73
N SER A 136 3.16 -20.66 -4.11
CA SER A 136 3.23 -19.54 -3.17
C SER A 136 1.86 -19.22 -2.59
N LEU A 137 1.82 -18.91 -1.30
CA LEU A 137 0.71 -18.20 -0.70
C LEU A 137 0.91 -16.70 -1.01
N PHE A 138 -0.16 -16.01 -1.35
CA PHE A 138 -0.11 -14.60 -1.73
C PHE A 138 -0.82 -13.74 -0.68
N SER A 139 -0.31 -12.53 -0.49
CA SER A 139 -0.86 -11.58 0.49
C SER A 139 -2.11 -10.84 0.01
N GLY A 140 -2.54 -11.10 -1.22
CA GLY A 140 -3.70 -10.42 -1.81
C GLY A 140 -3.37 -9.11 -2.54
N ASN A 141 -2.09 -8.78 -2.73
CA ASN A 141 -1.69 -7.59 -3.48
C ASN A 141 -0.93 -7.94 -4.76
N CYS A 142 -1.19 -7.15 -5.79
CA CYS A 142 -0.45 -7.20 -7.04
C CYS A 142 -0.22 -5.79 -7.58
N TYR A 143 0.90 -5.61 -8.29
CA TYR A 143 1.33 -4.32 -8.83
C TYR A 143 1.80 -4.46 -10.25
N LEU A 144 1.32 -3.60 -11.13
CA LEU A 144 1.87 -3.49 -12.48
C LEU A 144 3.16 -2.65 -12.41
N MET A 145 4.32 -3.29 -12.59
CA MET A 145 5.63 -2.64 -12.48
C MET A 145 6.05 -1.94 -13.78
N ASP A 146 5.65 -2.49 -14.90
CA ASP A 146 5.79 -1.91 -16.23
C ASP A 146 4.74 -2.51 -17.18
N LYS A 147 4.79 -2.16 -18.45
CA LYS A 147 3.85 -2.70 -19.46
C LYS A 147 3.89 -4.22 -19.64
N ASN A 148 4.90 -4.91 -19.09
CA ASN A 148 5.16 -6.32 -19.32
C ASN A 148 5.33 -7.12 -18.02
N THR A 149 5.29 -6.50 -16.84
CA THR A 149 5.60 -7.20 -15.59
C THR A 149 4.59 -6.86 -14.50
N LEU A 150 3.92 -7.89 -14.06
CA LEU A 150 3.07 -7.90 -12.87
C LEU A 150 3.89 -8.46 -11.70
N LEU A 151 3.88 -7.79 -10.57
CA LEU A 151 4.48 -8.24 -9.32
C LEU A 151 3.37 -8.76 -8.41
N LEU A 152 3.50 -9.99 -7.92
CA LEU A 152 2.63 -10.58 -6.93
C LEU A 152 3.35 -10.64 -5.59
N GLU A 153 2.76 -10.10 -4.54
CA GLU A 153 3.29 -10.24 -3.17
C GLU A 153 3.04 -11.65 -2.64
N CYS A 154 4.09 -12.27 -2.11
CA CYS A 154 4.01 -13.59 -1.50
C CYS A 154 3.91 -13.45 0.02
N SER A 155 2.97 -14.15 0.64
CA SER A 155 2.92 -14.29 2.09
C SER A 155 4.11 -15.10 2.61
N ASN A 156 4.53 -14.83 3.83
CA ASN A 156 5.58 -15.60 4.49
C ASN A 156 5.08 -17.01 4.82
N GLY A 157 5.23 -17.91 3.89
CA GLY A 157 4.96 -19.33 4.04
C GLY A 157 6.19 -20.13 3.64
N GLN A 158 7.20 -20.22 4.52
CA GLN A 158 8.49 -20.87 4.22
C GLN A 158 8.38 -22.28 3.60
N LYS A 159 7.28 -22.97 3.83
CA LYS A 159 7.00 -24.27 3.20
C LYS A 159 6.61 -24.15 1.73
N PHE A 160 6.13 -22.97 1.28
CA PHE A 160 5.50 -22.83 -0.03
C PHE A 160 6.15 -21.79 -0.93
N ALA A 161 6.75 -20.74 -0.38
CA ALA A 161 7.47 -19.73 -1.15
C ALA A 161 8.60 -19.12 -0.32
N PRO A 162 9.86 -19.36 -0.70
CA PRO A 162 10.99 -18.69 -0.06
C PRO A 162 11.12 -17.22 -0.49
N TYR A 163 10.26 -16.74 -1.35
CA TYR A 163 10.38 -15.43 -1.99
C TYR A 163 9.35 -14.44 -1.49
N GLN A 164 9.72 -13.16 -1.44
CA GLN A 164 8.81 -12.06 -1.06
C GLN A 164 7.90 -11.64 -2.21
N TYR A 165 8.41 -11.74 -3.44
CA TYR A 165 7.66 -11.38 -4.63
C TYR A 165 7.90 -12.34 -5.78
N LEU A 166 6.86 -12.55 -6.60
CA LEU A 166 6.96 -13.20 -7.91
C LEU A 166 6.72 -12.17 -9.02
N CYS A 167 7.61 -12.14 -10.00
CA CYS A 167 7.42 -11.44 -11.25
C CYS A 167 6.71 -12.35 -12.25
N VAL A 168 5.63 -11.85 -12.82
CA VAL A 168 4.81 -12.54 -13.81
C VAL A 168 4.83 -11.71 -15.10
N ASP A 169 4.96 -12.38 -16.25
CA ASP A 169 4.77 -11.72 -17.54
C ASP A 169 3.31 -11.26 -17.65
N GLU A 170 3.10 -9.98 -17.87
CA GLU A 170 1.74 -9.41 -17.86
C GLU A 170 0.89 -9.88 -19.04
N LYS A 171 1.51 -10.16 -20.17
CA LYS A 171 0.83 -10.59 -21.41
C LYS A 171 0.58 -12.09 -21.40
N ALA A 172 1.60 -12.89 -21.11
CA ALA A 172 1.54 -14.34 -21.14
C ALA A 172 0.95 -14.92 -19.84
N LEU A 173 0.94 -14.14 -18.73
CA LEU A 173 0.55 -14.56 -17.39
C LEU A 173 1.35 -15.77 -16.88
N THR A 174 2.63 -15.82 -17.23
CA THR A 174 3.58 -16.86 -16.83
C THR A 174 4.59 -16.32 -15.84
N GLU A 175 5.00 -17.13 -14.86
CA GLU A 175 6.04 -16.78 -13.90
C GLU A 175 7.38 -16.56 -14.61
N LYS A 176 8.02 -15.42 -14.38
CA LYS A 176 9.35 -15.06 -14.90
C LYS A 176 10.44 -15.41 -13.91
N ASN A 177 10.46 -14.72 -12.78
CA ASN A 177 11.45 -14.85 -11.73
C ASN A 177 10.86 -14.43 -10.38
N ALA A 178 11.61 -14.66 -9.33
CA ALA A 178 11.27 -14.25 -7.97
C ALA A 178 12.28 -13.22 -7.46
N ILE A 179 11.84 -12.38 -6.52
CA ILE A 179 12.62 -11.28 -5.98
C ILE A 179 12.61 -11.37 -4.46
N PHE A 180 13.77 -11.15 -3.86
CA PHE A 180 14.05 -11.23 -2.44
C PHE A 180 13.59 -12.55 -1.82
N THR A 181 14.42 -13.11 -0.99
CA THR A 181 14.07 -14.28 -0.18
C THR A 181 13.59 -13.83 1.18
N TRP A 182 12.64 -14.57 1.75
CA TRP A 182 12.32 -14.42 3.15
C TRP A 182 13.50 -14.87 3.99
N PRO A 183 13.87 -14.14 5.05
CA PRO A 183 14.80 -14.69 6.03
C PRO A 183 14.20 -15.98 6.59
N ALA A 184 15.05 -16.95 6.93
CA ALA A 184 14.61 -18.22 7.52
C ALA A 184 14.07 -17.99 8.94
N LEU A 185 12.83 -17.55 9.02
CA LEU A 185 12.08 -17.35 10.26
C LEU A 185 11.42 -18.67 10.66
N GLY A 186 11.33 -18.97 11.95
CA GLY A 186 10.65 -20.18 12.44
C GLY A 186 9.15 -20.18 12.09
N GLU A 187 8.50 -21.33 12.22
CA GLU A 187 7.12 -21.61 11.76
C GLU A 187 6.00 -20.70 12.32
N LYS A 188 6.29 -19.80 13.26
CA LYS A 188 5.30 -19.03 14.02
C LYS A 188 5.44 -17.51 13.87
N ASN A 189 6.16 -17.01 12.88
CA ASN A 189 6.45 -15.58 12.84
C ASN A 189 5.46 -14.76 12.03
N GLU A 190 4.50 -14.17 12.73
CA GLU A 190 3.58 -13.16 12.22
C GLU A 190 3.92 -11.75 12.73
N SER A 191 5.04 -11.60 13.45
CA SER A 191 5.33 -10.42 14.29
C SER A 191 5.97 -9.26 13.57
N PHE A 192 6.30 -9.38 12.29
CA PHE A 192 6.98 -8.34 11.53
C PHE A 192 6.11 -7.79 10.41
N PRO A 193 6.19 -6.49 10.12
CA PRO A 193 5.39 -5.91 9.04
C PRO A 193 5.80 -6.52 7.70
N TYR A 194 4.80 -6.97 6.95
CA TYR A 194 5.03 -7.38 5.57
C TYR A 194 5.26 -6.15 4.70
N PRO A 195 6.35 -6.10 3.92
CA PRO A 195 6.60 -5.00 3.01
C PRO A 195 5.46 -4.88 2.00
N LYS A 196 4.95 -3.66 1.83
CA LYS A 196 3.89 -3.32 0.88
C LYS A 196 4.33 -2.19 -0.02
N ASN A 197 3.99 -2.30 -1.28
CA ASN A 197 4.37 -1.31 -2.28
C ASN A 197 3.11 -0.72 -2.92
N ASN A 198 3.15 0.54 -3.27
CA ASN A 198 2.13 1.18 -4.10
C ASN A 198 2.80 2.25 -4.96
N ASN A 199 2.73 2.08 -6.27
CA ASN A 199 3.41 2.92 -7.23
C ASN A 199 2.38 3.60 -8.13
N ALA A 200 2.10 4.88 -7.88
CA ALA A 200 1.22 5.69 -8.69
C ALA A 200 1.96 6.48 -9.79
N GLY A 201 3.25 6.74 -9.58
CA GLY A 201 4.10 7.47 -10.53
C GLY A 201 4.68 6.62 -11.66
N LYS A 202 5.51 7.23 -12.48
CA LYS A 202 6.18 6.57 -13.61
C LYS A 202 7.33 5.66 -13.18
N GLU A 203 7.94 5.94 -12.04
CA GLU A 203 9.00 5.11 -11.47
C GLU A 203 8.42 4.19 -10.40
N HIS A 204 8.83 2.94 -10.44
CA HIS A 204 8.33 1.91 -9.54
C HIS A 204 9.41 1.51 -8.54
N TYR A 205 9.01 1.47 -7.28
CA TYR A 205 9.88 1.14 -6.15
C TYR A 205 9.38 -0.09 -5.42
N ILE A 206 10.32 -0.85 -4.89
CA ILE A 206 10.08 -2.08 -4.12
C ILE A 206 10.91 -2.01 -2.85
N ILE A 207 10.35 -2.45 -1.76
CA ILE A 207 11.06 -2.64 -0.49
C ILE A 207 11.13 -4.12 -0.14
N SER A 208 12.10 -4.48 0.68
CA SER A 208 12.29 -5.82 1.18
C SER A 208 12.03 -5.87 2.68
N TYR A 209 11.67 -7.03 3.17
CA TYR A 209 11.43 -7.31 4.58
C TYR A 209 12.63 -6.99 5.46
N CYS A 210 12.40 -6.32 6.58
CA CYS A 210 13.44 -5.87 7.52
C CYS A 210 14.61 -5.18 6.82
N ASN A 211 14.34 -4.25 5.92
CA ASN A 211 15.35 -3.55 5.14
C ASN A 211 15.08 -2.05 5.06
N ASP A 212 16.12 -1.25 5.14
CA ASP A 212 16.06 0.21 5.06
C ASP A 212 16.34 0.71 3.63
N THR A 213 16.53 -0.20 2.67
CA THR A 213 16.82 0.13 1.28
C THR A 213 15.56 0.10 0.43
N ILE A 214 15.38 1.14 -0.38
CA ILE A 214 14.33 1.24 -1.38
C ILE A 214 14.96 0.95 -2.74
N TYR A 215 14.46 -0.06 -3.41
CA TYR A 215 14.94 -0.52 -4.70
C TYR A 215 14.09 0.05 -5.81
N LYS A 216 14.72 0.53 -6.88
CA LYS A 216 14.06 0.91 -8.12
C LYS A 216 13.92 -0.32 -9.02
N TYR A 217 12.72 -0.54 -9.52
CA TYR A 217 12.47 -1.50 -10.60
C TYR A 217 12.52 -0.76 -11.94
N GLU A 218 13.35 -1.22 -12.85
CA GLU A 218 13.46 -0.65 -14.19
C GLU A 218 13.85 -1.73 -15.21
N ASN A 219 13.03 -1.90 -16.26
CA ASN A 219 13.28 -2.83 -17.36
C ASN A 219 13.63 -4.28 -16.94
N GLY A 220 12.94 -4.80 -15.93
CA GLY A 220 13.17 -6.14 -15.42
C GLY A 220 14.33 -6.27 -14.41
N THR A 221 15.01 -5.17 -14.13
CA THR A 221 16.14 -5.10 -13.19
C THR A 221 15.76 -4.36 -11.92
N ILE A 222 16.29 -4.81 -10.79
CA ILE A 222 16.13 -4.17 -9.49
C ILE A 222 17.48 -3.67 -9.04
N SER A 223 17.55 -2.39 -8.68
CA SER A 223 18.76 -1.78 -8.16
C SER A 223 18.44 -0.93 -6.92
N PRO A 224 19.34 -0.89 -5.90
CA PRO A 224 19.18 0.00 -4.77
C PRO A 224 19.17 1.46 -5.25
N ARG A 225 18.25 2.26 -4.74
CA ARG A 225 18.10 3.67 -5.14
C ARG A 225 18.20 4.62 -3.97
N PHE A 226 17.47 4.32 -2.88
CA PHE A 226 17.51 5.11 -1.66
C PHE A 226 17.82 4.22 -0.46
N ILE A 227 18.45 4.79 0.54
CA ILE A 227 18.65 4.15 1.85
C ILE A 227 18.18 5.09 2.95
N LEU A 228 17.40 4.55 3.90
CA LEU A 228 16.94 5.31 5.03
C LEU A 228 18.00 5.28 6.14
N GLU A 229 18.43 6.45 6.59
CA GLU A 229 19.41 6.61 7.67
C GLU A 229 18.75 7.12 8.93
N SER A 230 18.40 6.20 9.83
CA SER A 230 17.79 6.50 11.13
C SER A 230 18.78 6.57 12.30
N GLY A 231 20.02 6.15 12.05
CA GLY A 231 21.01 5.93 13.11
C GLY A 231 20.93 4.53 13.73
N LEU A 232 19.90 3.73 13.41
CA LEU A 232 19.78 2.34 13.82
C LEU A 232 20.48 1.42 12.82
N LYS A 233 20.88 0.24 13.27
CA LYS A 233 21.44 -0.81 12.43
C LYS A 233 20.32 -1.61 11.77
N HIS A 234 20.57 -2.04 10.55
CA HIS A 234 19.72 -3.02 9.90
C HIS A 234 19.95 -4.42 10.51
N PRO A 235 18.90 -5.16 10.91
CA PRO A 235 19.07 -6.47 11.51
C PRO A 235 19.50 -7.50 10.47
N THR A 236 20.47 -8.34 10.86
CA THR A 236 20.83 -9.53 10.07
C THR A 236 19.78 -10.62 10.19
N SER A 237 19.82 -11.64 9.32
CA SER A 237 18.89 -12.77 9.39
C SER A 237 18.96 -13.50 10.74
N GLU A 238 20.13 -13.57 11.37
CA GLU A 238 20.33 -14.16 12.70
C GLU A 238 19.62 -13.35 13.77
N VAL A 239 19.76 -12.02 13.74
CA VAL A 239 19.06 -11.10 14.65
C VAL A 239 17.55 -11.23 14.47
N VAL A 240 17.06 -11.23 13.22
CA VAL A 240 15.62 -11.40 12.94
C VAL A 240 15.09 -12.71 13.52
N LYS A 241 15.85 -13.83 13.41
CA LYS A 241 15.48 -15.12 14.00
C LYS A 241 15.40 -15.09 15.52
N GLU A 242 16.30 -14.37 16.18
CA GLU A 242 16.30 -14.24 17.64
C GLU A 242 15.03 -13.55 18.15
N TYR A 243 14.54 -12.55 17.43
CA TYR A 243 13.33 -11.79 17.78
C TYR A 243 12.04 -12.35 17.18
N ALA A 244 12.12 -13.35 16.33
CA ALA A 244 10.98 -14.02 15.72
C ALA A 244 9.97 -14.64 16.70
N PRO A 245 10.33 -15.11 17.91
CA PRO A 245 9.39 -15.67 18.88
C PRO A 245 8.42 -14.64 19.48
N TYR A 246 8.67 -13.34 19.37
CA TYR A 246 7.76 -12.33 19.89
C TYR A 246 6.47 -12.32 19.07
N ARG A 247 5.34 -12.46 19.77
CA ARG A 247 4.02 -12.59 19.14
C ARG A 247 3.50 -11.27 18.58
N PHE A 248 3.89 -10.16 19.20
CA PHE A 248 3.41 -8.84 18.84
C PHE A 248 4.53 -8.00 18.23
N ILE A 249 4.18 -7.26 17.16
CA ILE A 249 5.10 -6.38 16.46
C ILE A 249 5.75 -5.36 17.40
N ASP A 250 4.98 -4.80 18.32
CA ASP A 250 5.46 -3.78 19.27
C ASP A 250 6.53 -4.33 20.21
N GLU A 251 6.39 -5.57 20.67
CA GLU A 251 7.39 -6.21 21.52
C GLU A 251 8.68 -6.48 20.73
N ALA A 252 8.56 -7.01 19.53
CA ALA A 252 9.70 -7.27 18.65
C ALA A 252 10.43 -5.96 18.31
N GLN A 253 9.70 -4.93 17.93
CA GLN A 253 10.24 -3.61 17.63
C GLN A 253 10.96 -3.00 18.84
N LYS A 254 10.31 -2.99 19.99
CA LYS A 254 10.91 -2.47 21.24
C LYS A 254 12.24 -3.15 21.56
N LYS A 255 12.27 -4.48 21.45
CA LYS A 255 13.49 -5.27 21.72
C LYS A 255 14.59 -5.01 20.70
N LEU A 256 14.25 -4.96 19.41
CA LEU A 256 15.21 -4.63 18.35
C LEU A 256 15.81 -3.23 18.58
N ASN A 257 14.96 -2.23 18.84
CA ASN A 257 15.42 -0.86 19.08
C ASN A 257 16.30 -0.74 20.31
N GLN A 258 16.00 -1.46 21.41
CA GLN A 258 16.85 -1.51 22.62
C GLN A 258 18.25 -2.03 22.31
N ASN A 259 18.42 -2.85 21.28
CA ASN A 259 19.68 -3.40 20.80
C ASN A 259 20.27 -2.63 19.59
N GLY A 260 19.69 -1.48 19.26
CA GLY A 260 20.17 -0.58 18.23
C GLY A 260 19.83 -1.00 16.80
N TYR A 261 18.80 -1.84 16.62
CA TYR A 261 18.32 -2.28 15.31
C TYR A 261 16.97 -1.64 14.95
N SER A 262 16.76 -1.40 13.65
CA SER A 262 15.45 -1.05 13.09
C SER A 262 14.66 -2.33 12.74
N MET A 263 13.34 -2.19 12.49
CA MET A 263 12.56 -3.24 11.80
C MET A 263 12.45 -2.96 10.30
N GLY A 264 12.98 -1.83 9.84
CA GLY A 264 12.99 -1.44 8.44
C GLY A 264 11.70 -0.82 7.94
N LEU A 265 11.57 -0.77 6.62
CA LEU A 265 10.44 -0.21 5.91
C LEU A 265 9.26 -1.18 5.90
N GLY A 266 8.06 -0.69 6.23
CA GLY A 266 6.81 -1.43 6.13
C GLY A 266 6.09 -1.17 4.82
N ARG A 267 6.11 0.08 4.33
CA ARG A 267 5.41 0.47 3.09
C ARG A 267 6.18 1.51 2.31
N VAL A 268 6.00 1.49 1.00
CA VAL A 268 6.40 2.57 0.10
C VAL A 268 5.23 2.94 -0.81
N PHE A 269 4.88 4.22 -0.80
CA PHE A 269 4.00 4.83 -1.78
C PHE A 269 4.83 5.78 -2.62
N SER A 270 4.82 5.62 -3.93
CA SER A 270 5.57 6.49 -4.82
C SER A 270 4.66 7.18 -5.84
N THR A 271 4.89 8.47 -6.00
CA THR A 271 4.35 9.29 -7.07
C THR A 271 5.50 9.84 -7.92
N ASP A 272 5.21 10.62 -8.95
CA ASP A 272 6.27 11.29 -9.71
C ASP A 272 7.09 12.26 -8.84
N ASN A 273 6.46 12.87 -7.82
CA ASN A 273 7.07 13.92 -7.01
C ASN A 273 7.50 13.48 -5.62
N HIS A 274 6.83 12.47 -5.04
CA HIS A 274 7.00 12.11 -3.64
C HIS A 274 7.22 10.61 -3.43
N LEU A 275 7.94 10.30 -2.35
CA LEU A 275 7.88 8.99 -1.69
C LEU A 275 7.24 9.21 -0.32
N CYS A 276 6.25 8.41 0.02
CA CYS A 276 5.77 8.28 1.38
C CYS A 276 6.18 6.91 1.90
N LEU A 277 6.93 6.90 2.99
CA LEU A 277 7.55 5.71 3.55
C LEU A 277 6.97 5.47 4.94
N GLU A 278 6.59 4.23 5.22
CA GLU A 278 6.28 3.77 6.56
C GLU A 278 7.53 3.07 7.12
N TYR A 279 7.99 3.49 8.29
CA TYR A 279 9.23 3.02 8.87
C TYR A 279 9.06 2.62 10.34
N PHE A 280 9.55 1.45 10.67
CA PHE A 280 9.51 0.89 12.02
C PHE A 280 10.90 0.98 12.65
N GLY A 281 11.25 2.18 13.15
CA GLY A 281 12.56 2.47 13.71
C GLY A 281 12.54 2.67 15.21
N LEU A 282 12.24 3.84 15.68
CA LEU A 282 12.48 4.30 17.04
C LEU A 282 11.34 3.98 18.04
N GLY A 283 10.73 2.81 17.97
CA GLY A 283 9.67 2.37 18.89
C GLY A 283 8.25 2.72 18.41
N TYR A 284 8.14 3.42 17.29
CA TYR A 284 6.88 3.87 16.68
C TYR A 284 6.92 3.64 15.18
N CYS A 285 5.74 3.72 14.55
CA CYS A 285 5.64 3.80 13.11
C CYS A 285 5.79 5.27 12.70
N ASP A 286 6.83 5.54 11.94
CA ASP A 286 7.12 6.85 11.38
C ASP A 286 6.66 6.91 9.92
N TYR A 287 6.08 8.05 9.51
CA TYR A 287 5.82 8.35 8.11
C TYR A 287 6.80 9.41 7.64
N ILE A 288 7.53 9.09 6.57
CA ILE A 288 8.49 9.99 5.95
C ILE A 288 7.92 10.40 4.60
N PHE A 289 7.75 11.69 4.40
CA PHE A 289 7.33 12.29 3.15
C PHE A 289 8.56 12.90 2.49
N TRP A 290 9.09 12.23 1.48
CA TRP A 290 10.29 12.66 0.77
C TRP A 290 9.92 13.32 -0.55
N ASN A 291 10.27 14.61 -0.71
CA ASN A 291 10.17 15.31 -1.98
C ASN A 291 11.39 14.96 -2.85
N ARG A 292 11.16 14.27 -3.96
CA ARG A 292 12.21 13.74 -4.83
C ARG A 292 12.98 14.81 -5.58
N HIS A 293 12.35 15.94 -5.90
CA HIS A 293 12.96 17.04 -6.63
C HIS A 293 13.78 17.96 -5.73
N LYS A 294 13.22 18.31 -4.58
CA LYS A 294 13.91 19.15 -3.58
C LYS A 294 14.94 18.37 -2.77
N LYS A 295 14.83 17.02 -2.71
CA LYS A 295 15.62 16.14 -1.87
C LYS A 295 15.48 16.48 -0.38
N GLU A 296 14.28 16.81 0.04
CA GLU A 296 13.89 17.17 1.39
C GLU A 296 12.89 16.17 1.94
N GLY A 297 13.03 15.86 3.23
CA GLY A 297 12.15 14.93 3.93
C GLY A 297 11.44 15.58 5.10
N TYR A 298 10.22 15.10 5.36
CA TYR A 298 9.38 15.54 6.48
C TYR A 298 8.88 14.31 7.22
N LEU A 299 8.99 14.34 8.54
CA LEU A 299 8.61 13.22 9.41
C LEU A 299 7.28 13.50 10.09
N TYR A 300 6.38 12.55 10.04
CA TYR A 300 5.21 12.51 10.91
C TYR A 300 5.30 11.32 11.85
N ARG A 301 5.26 11.60 13.15
CA ARG A 301 5.22 10.60 14.21
C ARG A 301 4.05 10.90 15.12
N LEU A 302 3.08 10.00 15.14
CA LEU A 302 2.01 10.05 16.11
C LEU A 302 2.43 9.23 17.34
N LEU A 303 2.54 9.89 18.49
CA LEU A 303 2.92 9.22 19.73
C LEU A 303 1.72 8.57 20.41
N GLU A 304 0.67 9.35 20.66
CA GLU A 304 -0.58 8.88 21.26
C GLU A 304 -1.73 9.81 20.85
N SER A 305 -2.80 9.27 20.32
CA SER A 305 -4.01 10.03 20.01
C SER A 305 -5.22 9.08 19.95
N ASN A 306 -6.36 9.54 20.44
CA ASN A 306 -7.65 8.86 20.26
C ASN A 306 -8.36 9.31 18.97
N ASN A 307 -7.79 10.26 18.24
CA ASN A 307 -8.36 10.74 17.00
C ASN A 307 -7.97 9.84 15.82
N PRO A 308 -8.90 9.09 15.23
CA PRO A 308 -8.59 8.17 14.14
C PRO A 308 -8.07 8.88 12.89
N LEU A 309 -8.35 10.17 12.69
CA LEU A 309 -7.87 10.94 11.54
C LEU A 309 -6.35 11.15 11.57
N LEU A 310 -5.73 11.08 12.75
CA LEU A 310 -4.31 11.25 12.95
C LEU A 310 -3.54 9.93 12.82
N HIS A 311 -4.20 8.80 12.97
CA HIS A 311 -3.60 7.48 12.81
C HIS A 311 -3.46 7.11 11.33
N ILE A 312 -2.45 7.67 10.65
CA ILE A 312 -2.20 7.37 9.25
C ILE A 312 -1.77 5.90 9.06
N TYR A 313 -1.07 5.34 10.04
CA TYR A 313 -0.48 4.01 9.97
C TYR A 313 -1.50 2.86 9.90
N ASN A 314 -1.04 1.72 9.37
CA ASN A 314 -1.79 0.47 9.14
C ASN A 314 -2.95 0.54 8.15
N GLU A 315 -3.40 1.71 7.76
CA GLU A 315 -4.64 1.87 6.99
C GLU A 315 -4.47 2.61 5.66
N LEU A 316 -3.26 3.14 5.37
CA LEU A 316 -2.97 3.61 4.02
C LEU A 316 -3.07 2.43 3.05
N ARG A 317 -3.89 2.57 2.03
CA ARG A 317 -4.21 1.48 1.10
C ARG A 317 -3.70 1.72 -0.29
N CYS A 318 -3.76 2.96 -0.76
CA CYS A 318 -3.21 3.34 -2.05
C CYS A 318 -2.78 4.81 -2.06
N ALA A 319 -2.12 5.19 -3.14
CA ALA A 319 -1.79 6.56 -3.47
C ALA A 319 -2.15 6.83 -4.92
N ASP A 320 -2.45 8.07 -5.25
CA ASP A 320 -2.38 8.62 -6.60
C ASP A 320 -1.41 9.82 -6.62
N GLU A 321 -1.31 10.54 -7.73
CA GLU A 321 -0.38 11.67 -7.84
C GLU A 321 -0.66 12.82 -6.87
N LYS A 322 -1.87 12.90 -6.34
CA LYS A 322 -2.33 13.98 -5.46
C LYS A 322 -2.55 13.55 -4.02
N PHE A 323 -3.02 12.31 -3.81
CA PHE A 323 -3.52 11.87 -2.51
C PHE A 323 -2.89 10.57 -2.05
N LEU A 324 -2.61 10.50 -0.73
CA LEU A 324 -2.59 9.24 -0.01
C LEU A 324 -4.02 8.90 0.42
N VAL A 325 -4.40 7.64 0.30
CA VAL A 325 -5.78 7.20 0.52
C VAL A 325 -5.84 6.11 1.57
N ARG A 326 -6.67 6.34 2.57
CA ARG A 326 -7.14 5.32 3.51
C ARG A 326 -8.67 5.32 3.53
N TRP A 327 -9.23 4.35 4.21
CA TRP A 327 -10.64 4.33 4.54
C TRP A 327 -10.81 4.19 6.06
N LEU A 328 -11.90 4.73 6.57
CA LEU A 328 -12.33 4.52 7.94
C LEU A 328 -13.71 3.87 7.94
N PRO A 329 -13.89 2.80 8.72
CA PRO A 329 -15.21 2.24 8.92
C PRO A 329 -16.10 3.26 9.61
N ILE A 330 -17.38 3.21 9.29
CA ILE A 330 -18.32 4.22 9.74
C ILE A 330 -18.42 4.32 11.26
N GLU A 331 -18.29 3.19 11.95
CA GLU A 331 -18.34 3.10 13.41
C GLU A 331 -17.28 3.96 14.09
N MET A 332 -16.12 4.13 13.45
CA MET A 332 -15.03 4.97 13.98
C MET A 332 -15.42 6.45 14.06
N PHE A 333 -16.29 6.91 13.17
CA PHE A 333 -16.80 8.28 13.22
C PHE A 333 -17.74 8.51 14.39
N PHE A 334 -18.53 7.52 14.76
CA PHE A 334 -19.41 7.61 15.93
C PHE A 334 -18.65 7.45 17.24
N VAL A 335 -17.72 6.50 17.31
CA VAL A 335 -16.92 6.25 18.52
C VAL A 335 -16.01 7.43 18.86
N ALA A 336 -15.39 8.05 17.85
CA ALA A 336 -14.44 9.15 18.04
C ALA A 336 -15.01 10.52 17.59
N GLU A 337 -16.33 10.70 17.61
CA GLU A 337 -16.97 11.94 17.15
C GLU A 337 -16.41 13.19 17.85
N LYS A 338 -16.23 13.12 19.17
CA LYS A 338 -15.71 14.23 19.98
C LYS A 338 -14.32 14.65 19.52
N GLU A 339 -13.43 13.70 19.34
CA GLU A 339 -12.04 13.90 18.94
C GLU A 339 -11.96 14.43 17.50
N ILE A 340 -12.79 13.88 16.59
CA ILE A 340 -12.88 14.33 15.21
C ILE A 340 -13.40 15.76 15.13
N ARG A 341 -14.46 16.09 15.87
CA ARG A 341 -15.01 17.47 15.92
C ARG A 341 -14.04 18.48 16.52
N ALA A 342 -13.24 18.04 17.50
CA ALA A 342 -12.23 18.89 18.14
C ALA A 342 -11.11 19.33 17.18
N THR A 343 -10.94 18.68 16.04
CA THR A 343 -9.98 19.12 15.00
C THR A 343 -10.37 20.44 14.35
N ASN A 344 -11.63 20.87 14.45
CA ASN A 344 -12.19 22.03 13.75
C ASN A 344 -12.02 21.98 12.22
N HIS A 345 -11.80 20.79 11.65
CA HIS A 345 -11.67 20.64 10.21
C HIS A 345 -12.96 21.07 9.48
N PRO A 346 -12.90 21.94 8.46
CA PRO A 346 -14.10 22.54 7.83
C PRO A 346 -15.03 21.53 7.16
N GLY A 347 -14.52 20.36 6.78
CA GLY A 347 -15.34 19.27 6.21
C GLY A 347 -16.13 18.44 7.23
N VAL A 348 -15.82 18.54 8.53
CA VAL A 348 -16.44 17.71 9.57
C VAL A 348 -17.93 17.98 9.73
N PRO A 349 -18.44 19.23 9.72
CA PRO A 349 -19.88 19.46 9.80
C PRO A 349 -20.67 18.79 8.66
N GLU A 350 -20.18 18.88 7.43
CA GLU A 350 -20.84 18.25 6.27
C GLU A 350 -20.69 16.72 6.30
N LEU A 351 -19.55 16.20 6.78
CA LEU A 351 -19.34 14.77 6.94
C LEU A 351 -20.41 14.14 7.83
N TYR A 352 -20.74 14.77 8.98
CA TYR A 352 -21.72 14.24 9.94
C TYR A 352 -23.16 14.50 9.56
N LYS A 353 -23.41 15.31 8.51
CA LYS A 353 -24.76 15.56 8.05
C LYS A 353 -25.35 14.30 7.42
N ASN A 354 -26.42 13.80 8.03
CA ASN A 354 -27.09 12.57 7.60
C ASN A 354 -26.19 11.31 7.56
N LEU A 355 -25.13 11.26 8.38
CA LEU A 355 -24.31 10.07 8.54
C LEU A 355 -25.09 9.01 9.32
N LYS A 356 -25.07 7.76 8.84
CA LYS A 356 -25.77 6.62 9.45
C LYS A 356 -24.80 5.48 9.71
N GLU A 357 -25.14 4.64 10.70
CA GLU A 357 -24.31 3.47 11.06
C GLU A 357 -24.22 2.44 9.92
N GLU A 358 -25.21 2.38 9.03
CA GLU A 358 -25.23 1.46 7.90
C GLU A 358 -24.55 2.00 6.66
N ASP A 359 -24.01 3.24 6.69
CA ASP A 359 -23.32 3.82 5.54
C ASP A 359 -22.03 3.07 5.20
N ASN A 360 -21.65 3.12 3.94
CA ASN A 360 -20.36 2.64 3.49
C ASN A 360 -19.20 3.38 4.18
N PRO A 361 -18.02 2.77 4.26
CA PRO A 361 -16.84 3.43 4.81
C PRO A 361 -16.57 4.78 4.14
N VAL A 362 -15.97 5.69 4.90
CA VAL A 362 -15.56 7.00 4.39
C VAL A 362 -14.10 6.92 3.94
N LEU A 363 -13.82 7.41 2.73
CA LEU A 363 -12.43 7.58 2.29
C LEU A 363 -11.87 8.86 2.93
N VAL A 364 -10.68 8.74 3.48
CA VAL A 364 -9.88 9.84 4.02
C VAL A 364 -8.67 10.02 3.13
N LEU A 365 -8.63 11.13 2.40
CA LEU A 365 -7.61 11.45 1.43
C LEU A 365 -6.71 12.56 1.99
N TYR A 366 -5.41 12.32 2.04
CA TYR A 366 -4.42 13.29 2.48
C TYR A 366 -3.76 13.91 1.25
N ASP A 367 -4.02 15.19 1.02
CA ASP A 367 -3.48 15.96 -0.11
C ASP A 367 -2.00 16.29 0.16
N TYR A 368 -1.09 15.82 -0.71
CA TYR A 368 0.37 16.05 -0.57
C TYR A 368 0.72 17.53 -0.56
N ASP A 369 0.08 18.34 -1.39
CA ASP A 369 0.37 19.76 -1.51
C ASP A 369 -0.04 20.54 -0.26
N LYS A 370 -1.15 20.15 0.35
CA LYS A 370 -1.59 20.74 1.62
C LYS A 370 -0.78 20.25 2.79
N LEU A 371 -0.52 18.93 2.85
CA LEU A 371 0.27 18.30 3.90
C LEU A 371 1.67 18.95 4.04
N LEU A 372 2.26 19.30 2.91
CA LEU A 372 3.60 19.89 2.85
C LEU A 372 3.58 21.41 2.62
N SER A 373 2.43 22.06 2.75
CA SER A 373 2.27 23.49 2.40
C SER A 373 3.10 24.43 3.26
N ARG A 374 3.34 24.08 4.52
CA ARG A 374 4.16 24.87 5.46
C ARG A 374 5.62 24.99 5.02
N PHE A 375 6.10 24.09 4.20
CA PHE A 375 7.49 23.98 3.75
C PHE A 375 7.70 24.46 2.30
N LYS A 376 6.72 25.14 1.74
CA LYS A 376 6.79 25.74 0.39
C LYS A 376 7.42 27.13 0.37
#